data_7218f6529108b7c8572f11f560b5e787
#
_entry.id   7218f6529108b7c8572f11f560b5e787
#
_cell.length_a   1.000
_cell.length_b   1.000
_cell.length_c   1.000
_cell.angle_alpha   90.00
_cell.angle_beta   90.00
_cell.angle_gamma   90.00
#
_symmetry.space_group_name_H-M   'P 1'
#
loop_
_entity.id
_entity.type
_entity.pdbx_description
1 polymer ?
#
loop_
_entity_poly.entity_id
_entity_poly.type
_entity_poly.pdbx_seq_one_letter_code
_entity_poly.pdbx_strand_id
1 'polypeptide(L)'
;GVTLRLENVDPATRQGEIVALTPSVMLGYYKNPEATAEVLTPDGWFRTGDLGEFDADGWLYIKGRLKNMIVGPSGENIYPEEIESVLNSHVCVSDSIVTEQEGRLVALVHFNTEELEAKFNVWREEWETRREEWEARMEQLKKEIVEYVNAKVNRFSRISEVVEEKEEFVKTPTQKIRRFLYNRKKEEDSPASGMGTPQPGK
;
A
#
# COMPACT_ATOMS: atom_id res chain seq x y z
N GLY A 1 -21.46 12.79 21.26
CA GLY A 1 -20.81 11.53 20.92
C GLY A 1 -20.47 11.49 19.43
N VAL A 2 -19.80 10.45 18.99
CA VAL A 2 -19.56 10.15 17.57
C VAL A 2 -20.54 9.07 17.15
N THR A 3 -21.26 9.29 16.04
CA THR A 3 -22.09 8.28 15.40
C THR A 3 -21.38 7.83 14.12
N LEU A 4 -21.27 6.51 13.93
CA LEU A 4 -20.65 5.89 12.75
C LEU A 4 -21.70 5.07 12.00
N ARG A 5 -21.63 5.09 10.68
CA ARG A 5 -22.38 4.17 9.81
C ARG A 5 -21.54 3.81 8.58
N LEU A 6 -21.97 2.81 7.84
CA LEU A 6 -21.39 2.47 6.55
C LEU A 6 -22.30 2.98 5.42
N GLU A 7 -21.70 3.55 4.39
CA GLU A 7 -22.37 3.92 3.13
C GLU A 7 -21.86 3.04 1.98
N ASN A 8 -22.67 2.89 0.93
CA ASN A 8 -22.35 2.09 -0.25
C ASN A 8 -21.90 0.66 0.09
N VAL A 9 -22.64 0.02 1.01
CA VAL A 9 -22.29 -1.31 1.50
C VAL A 9 -22.43 -2.34 0.38
N ASP A 10 -21.34 -3.08 0.13
CA ASP A 10 -21.33 -4.23 -0.76
C ASP A 10 -22.08 -5.40 -0.09
N PRO A 11 -23.18 -5.92 -0.71
CA PRO A 11 -23.98 -6.99 -0.12
C PRO A 11 -23.21 -8.32 0.08
N ALA A 12 -22.17 -8.57 -0.70
CA ALA A 12 -21.41 -9.81 -0.65
C ALA A 12 -20.37 -9.79 0.48
N THR A 13 -19.71 -8.64 0.68
CA THR A 13 -18.65 -8.47 1.68
C THR A 13 -19.10 -7.80 2.96
N ARG A 14 -20.28 -7.13 2.94
CA ARG A 14 -20.82 -6.26 4.01
C ARG A 14 -19.91 -5.07 4.36
N GLN A 15 -18.95 -4.76 3.51
CA GLN A 15 -18.03 -3.64 3.65
C GLN A 15 -18.60 -2.40 3.00
N GLY A 16 -18.37 -1.24 3.60
CA GLY A 16 -18.81 0.05 3.09
C GLY A 16 -17.91 1.19 3.55
N GLU A 17 -18.10 2.37 2.96
CA GLU A 17 -17.39 3.56 3.40
C GLU A 17 -17.84 3.94 4.81
N ILE A 18 -16.86 4.13 5.70
CA ILE A 18 -17.13 4.62 7.05
C ILE A 18 -17.45 6.12 6.97
N VAL A 19 -18.63 6.49 7.44
CA VAL A 19 -19.01 7.90 7.59
C VAL A 19 -19.30 8.23 9.04
N ALA A 20 -18.91 9.42 9.47
CA ALA A 20 -18.96 9.86 10.85
C ALA A 20 -19.81 11.13 11.00
N LEU A 21 -20.68 11.15 11.99
CA LEU A 21 -21.39 12.34 12.45
C LEU A 21 -20.89 12.71 13.84
N THR A 22 -20.32 13.89 13.99
CA THR A 22 -19.74 14.35 15.26
C THR A 22 -19.77 15.87 15.36
N PRO A 23 -19.97 16.45 16.57
CA PRO A 23 -19.86 17.89 16.79
C PRO A 23 -18.45 18.46 16.53
N SER A 24 -17.42 17.60 16.52
CA SER A 24 -16.02 17.99 16.31
C SER A 24 -15.56 17.85 14.86
N VAL A 25 -16.49 17.65 13.91
CA VAL A 25 -16.13 17.64 12.49
C VAL A 25 -15.58 19.00 12.07
N MET A 26 -14.63 18.98 11.12
CA MET A 26 -14.06 20.22 10.56
C MET A 26 -15.14 21.06 9.87
N LEU A 27 -14.92 22.38 9.80
CA LEU A 27 -15.78 23.28 9.00
C LEU A 27 -15.57 23.11 7.49
N GLY A 28 -14.42 22.59 7.09
CA GLY A 28 -14.04 22.37 5.69
C GLY A 28 -12.54 22.51 5.47
N TYR A 29 -12.11 22.26 4.25
CA TYR A 29 -10.74 22.52 3.81
C TYR A 29 -10.55 24.00 3.48
N TYR A 30 -9.49 24.58 4.02
CA TYR A 30 -9.19 26.00 3.85
C TYR A 30 -9.07 26.39 2.37
N LYS A 31 -9.88 27.36 1.94
CA LYS A 31 -9.97 27.83 0.55
C LYS A 31 -10.21 26.74 -0.51
N ASN A 32 -10.79 25.61 -0.13
CA ASN A 32 -11.11 24.52 -1.04
C ASN A 32 -12.54 24.00 -0.81
N PRO A 33 -13.57 24.73 -1.29
CA PRO A 33 -14.96 24.34 -1.12
C PRO A 33 -15.31 23.06 -1.89
N GLU A 34 -14.67 22.80 -3.02
CA GLU A 34 -14.90 21.61 -3.83
C GLU A 34 -14.49 20.34 -3.05
N ALA A 35 -13.27 20.29 -2.55
CA ALA A 35 -12.80 19.17 -1.72
C ALA A 35 -13.62 19.05 -0.40
N THR A 36 -14.16 20.17 0.12
CA THR A 36 -15.04 20.14 1.28
C THR A 36 -16.36 19.44 0.95
N ALA A 37 -16.96 19.77 -0.19
CA ALA A 37 -18.23 19.18 -0.63
C ALA A 37 -18.11 17.68 -0.97
N GLU A 38 -16.93 17.20 -1.33
CA GLU A 38 -16.66 15.77 -1.55
C GLU A 38 -16.74 14.96 -0.25
N VAL A 39 -16.35 15.55 0.88
CA VAL A 39 -16.21 14.81 2.15
C VAL A 39 -17.24 15.20 3.21
N LEU A 40 -17.88 16.36 3.12
CA LEU A 40 -18.95 16.78 4.03
C LEU A 40 -20.29 16.81 3.30
N THR A 41 -21.20 15.97 3.78
CA THR A 41 -22.57 15.94 3.25
C THR A 41 -23.38 17.11 3.79
N PRO A 42 -24.47 17.56 3.10
CA PRO A 42 -25.31 18.66 3.57
C PRO A 42 -25.98 18.41 4.93
N ASP A 43 -26.17 17.16 5.32
CA ASP A 43 -26.72 16.72 6.59
C ASP A 43 -25.65 16.48 7.68
N GLY A 44 -24.39 16.87 7.41
CA GLY A 44 -23.31 16.94 8.40
C GLY A 44 -22.48 15.68 8.58
N TRP A 45 -22.65 14.68 7.73
CA TRP A 45 -21.80 13.49 7.76
C TRP A 45 -20.46 13.77 7.10
N PHE A 46 -19.40 13.24 7.71
CA PHE A 46 -18.05 13.27 7.18
C PHE A 46 -17.70 11.91 6.55
N ARG A 47 -17.38 11.91 5.28
CA ARG A 47 -16.87 10.78 4.53
C ARG A 47 -15.39 10.60 4.82
N THR A 48 -15.02 9.50 5.48
CA THR A 48 -13.64 9.30 5.91
C THR A 48 -12.73 8.85 4.76
N GLY A 49 -13.29 8.26 3.73
CA GLY A 49 -12.57 7.56 2.67
C GLY A 49 -11.96 6.25 3.15
N ASP A 50 -12.26 5.82 4.38
CA ASP A 50 -11.88 4.52 4.91
C ASP A 50 -13.03 3.53 4.70
N LEU A 51 -12.66 2.29 4.38
CA LEU A 51 -13.58 1.18 4.27
C LEU A 51 -13.65 0.42 5.58
N GLY A 52 -14.82 -0.05 5.94
CA GLY A 52 -15.00 -0.82 7.17
C GLY A 52 -16.15 -1.83 7.10
N GLU A 53 -16.23 -2.64 8.13
CA GLU A 53 -17.25 -3.66 8.35
C GLU A 53 -17.62 -3.67 9.83
N PHE A 54 -18.92 -3.77 10.14
CA PHE A 54 -19.38 -4.05 11.50
C PHE A 54 -19.56 -5.57 11.68
N ASP A 55 -19.07 -6.10 12.78
CA ASP A 55 -19.40 -7.45 13.19
C ASP A 55 -20.79 -7.56 13.83
N ALA A 56 -21.16 -8.76 14.26
CA ALA A 56 -22.46 -9.03 14.87
C ALA A 56 -22.63 -8.34 16.24
N ASP A 57 -21.53 -8.01 16.91
CA ASP A 57 -21.52 -7.35 18.22
C ASP A 57 -21.43 -5.81 18.08
N GLY A 58 -21.37 -5.30 16.84
CA GLY A 58 -21.31 -3.88 16.54
C GLY A 58 -19.91 -3.25 16.61
N TRP A 59 -18.84 -4.07 16.62
CA TRP A 59 -17.48 -3.57 16.51
C TRP A 59 -17.15 -3.22 15.06
N LEU A 60 -16.54 -2.05 14.87
CA LEU A 60 -16.09 -1.58 13.56
C LEU A 60 -14.65 -2.02 13.29
N TYR A 61 -14.47 -2.73 12.20
CA TYR A 61 -13.16 -3.12 11.67
C TYR A 61 -12.83 -2.30 10.43
N ILE A 62 -11.69 -1.60 10.45
CA ILE A 62 -11.18 -0.86 9.31
C ILE A 62 -10.48 -1.86 8.38
N LYS A 63 -10.85 -1.86 7.09
CA LYS A 63 -10.32 -2.77 6.07
C LYS A 63 -9.23 -2.11 5.22
N GLY A 64 -9.34 -0.84 4.93
CA GLY A 64 -8.37 -0.11 4.12
C GLY A 64 -8.89 1.24 3.66
N ARG A 65 -8.18 1.83 2.69
CA ARG A 65 -8.56 3.11 2.06
C ARG A 65 -9.26 2.87 0.72
N LEU A 66 -10.41 3.51 0.49
CA LEU A 66 -11.10 3.45 -0.81
C LEU A 66 -10.19 3.84 -1.99
N LYS A 67 -9.34 4.86 -1.80
CA LYS A 67 -8.41 5.32 -2.85
C LYS A 67 -7.28 4.33 -3.18
N ASN A 68 -7.00 3.39 -2.28
CA ASN A 68 -5.94 2.41 -2.45
C ASN A 68 -6.47 1.05 -2.93
N MET A 69 -7.77 0.90 -2.96
CA MET A 69 -8.41 -0.34 -3.40
C MET A 69 -8.00 -0.68 -4.83
N ILE A 70 -7.59 -1.91 -5.03
CA ILE A 70 -7.26 -2.48 -6.35
C ILE A 70 -8.46 -3.29 -6.80
N VAL A 71 -8.90 -3.08 -8.03
CA VAL A 71 -9.95 -3.90 -8.63
C VAL A 71 -9.27 -5.05 -9.37
N GLY A 72 -9.50 -6.26 -8.88
CA GLY A 72 -8.96 -7.47 -9.49
C GLY A 72 -9.57 -7.80 -10.85
N PRO A 73 -8.97 -8.75 -11.60
CA PRO A 73 -9.40 -9.09 -12.95
C PRO A 73 -10.84 -9.60 -13.07
N SER A 74 -11.39 -10.16 -11.99
CA SER A 74 -12.77 -10.67 -11.94
C SER A 74 -13.74 -9.65 -11.30
N GLY A 75 -13.29 -8.40 -11.05
CA GLY A 75 -14.08 -7.34 -10.44
C GLY A 75 -14.11 -7.38 -8.91
N GLU A 76 -13.29 -8.21 -8.29
CA GLU A 76 -13.17 -8.27 -6.83
C GLU A 76 -12.40 -7.05 -6.28
N ASN A 77 -12.80 -6.59 -5.11
CA ASN A 77 -12.11 -5.53 -4.39
C ASN A 77 -10.97 -6.13 -3.55
N ILE A 78 -9.76 -5.66 -3.80
CA ILE A 78 -8.56 -6.06 -3.09
C ILE A 78 -8.05 -4.87 -2.28
N TYR A 79 -7.78 -5.08 -1.01
CA TYR A 79 -7.31 -4.04 -0.09
C TYR A 79 -5.84 -4.27 0.23
N PRO A 80 -4.93 -3.49 -0.36
CA PRO A 80 -3.48 -3.64 -0.17
C PRO A 80 -3.09 -3.64 1.31
N GLU A 81 -3.74 -2.84 2.13
CA GLU A 81 -3.44 -2.71 3.55
C GLU A 81 -3.63 -4.02 4.34
N GLU A 82 -4.58 -4.87 3.93
CA GLU A 82 -4.77 -6.18 4.56
C GLU A 82 -3.56 -7.10 4.28
N ILE A 83 -3.07 -7.08 3.05
CA ILE A 83 -1.89 -7.86 2.63
C ILE A 83 -0.63 -7.33 3.31
N GLU A 84 -0.47 -6.00 3.34
CA GLU A 84 0.65 -5.32 3.98
C GLU A 84 0.70 -5.55 5.48
N SER A 85 -0.46 -5.63 6.14
CA SER A 85 -0.53 -6.00 7.55
C SER A 85 0.05 -7.39 7.80
N VAL A 86 -0.18 -8.34 6.90
CA VAL A 86 0.40 -9.69 6.97
C VAL A 86 1.89 -9.65 6.67
N LEU A 87 2.33 -8.91 5.64
CA LEU A 87 3.75 -8.72 5.29
C LEU A 87 4.52 -8.13 6.48
N ASN A 88 4.02 -7.03 7.04
CA ASN A 88 4.66 -6.30 8.14
C ASN A 88 4.65 -7.09 9.46
N SER A 89 3.90 -8.20 9.57
CA SER A 89 3.99 -9.12 10.69
C SER A 89 5.17 -10.11 10.58
N HIS A 90 5.87 -10.15 9.44
CA HIS A 90 7.04 -11.01 9.25
C HIS A 90 8.29 -10.30 9.80
N VAL A 91 9.08 -11.00 10.61
CA VAL A 91 10.24 -10.44 11.35
C VAL A 91 11.26 -9.74 10.45
N CYS A 92 11.53 -10.27 9.26
CA CYS A 92 12.49 -9.69 8.31
C CYS A 92 11.93 -8.49 7.51
N VAL A 93 10.64 -8.13 7.66
CA VAL A 93 10.02 -7.02 6.93
C VAL A 93 9.97 -5.79 7.83
N SER A 94 10.55 -4.69 7.37
CA SER A 94 10.48 -3.39 8.05
C SER A 94 9.23 -2.62 7.62
N ASP A 95 9.04 -2.51 6.31
CA ASP A 95 7.89 -1.82 5.70
C ASP A 95 7.53 -2.51 4.37
N SER A 96 6.27 -2.39 3.97
CA SER A 96 5.82 -2.92 2.68
C SER A 96 4.74 -2.07 2.03
N ILE A 97 4.66 -2.16 0.70
CA ILE A 97 3.56 -1.66 -0.12
C ILE A 97 3.16 -2.74 -1.11
N VAL A 98 1.87 -2.98 -1.26
CA VAL A 98 1.33 -3.85 -2.31
C VAL A 98 0.76 -2.98 -3.44
N THR A 99 1.19 -3.26 -4.66
CA THR A 99 0.77 -2.58 -5.88
C THR A 99 0.28 -3.60 -6.91
N GLU A 100 -0.49 -3.14 -7.87
CA GLU A 100 -0.82 -3.93 -9.05
C GLU A 100 0.17 -3.59 -10.16
N GLN A 101 0.78 -4.61 -10.75
CA GLN A 101 1.67 -4.51 -11.90
C GLN A 101 1.29 -5.59 -12.92
N GLU A 102 0.91 -5.18 -14.12
CA GLU A 102 0.53 -6.08 -15.21
C GLU A 102 -0.54 -7.13 -14.84
N GLY A 103 -1.55 -6.70 -14.06
CA GLY A 103 -2.63 -7.57 -13.60
C GLY A 103 -2.26 -8.51 -12.45
N ARG A 104 -1.10 -8.31 -11.80
CA ARG A 104 -0.63 -9.10 -10.67
C ARG A 104 -0.37 -8.22 -9.46
N LEU A 105 -0.58 -8.78 -8.28
CA LEU A 105 -0.21 -8.12 -7.04
C LEU A 105 1.27 -8.36 -6.75
N VAL A 106 2.01 -7.28 -6.61
CA VAL A 106 3.44 -7.27 -6.31
C VAL A 106 3.66 -6.56 -4.97
N ALA A 107 4.42 -7.18 -4.08
CA ALA A 107 4.81 -6.59 -2.82
C ALA A 107 6.20 -5.96 -2.94
N LEU A 108 6.27 -4.64 -2.79
CA LEU A 108 7.52 -3.91 -2.59
C LEU A 108 7.85 -3.95 -1.11
N VAL A 109 9.02 -4.44 -0.74
CA VAL A 109 9.39 -4.70 0.65
C VAL A 109 10.73 -4.06 0.97
N HIS A 110 10.75 -3.23 2.01
CA HIS A 110 11.99 -2.81 2.66
C HIS A 110 12.28 -3.76 3.82
N PHE A 111 13.42 -4.42 3.76
CA PHE A 111 13.79 -5.44 4.72
C PHE A 111 14.46 -4.86 5.97
N ASN A 112 14.29 -5.54 7.09
CA ASN A 112 15.04 -5.27 8.32
C ASN A 112 16.43 -5.87 8.22
N THR A 113 17.45 -5.02 8.08
CA THR A 113 18.85 -5.43 7.89
C THR A 113 19.38 -6.27 9.04
N GLU A 114 19.06 -5.90 10.29
CA GLU A 114 19.54 -6.61 11.48
C GLU A 114 18.97 -8.04 11.54
N GLU A 115 17.70 -8.20 11.20
CA GLU A 115 17.05 -9.52 11.15
C GLU A 115 17.55 -10.37 9.98
N LEU A 116 17.92 -9.76 8.85
CA LEU A 116 18.56 -10.46 7.74
C LEU A 116 19.94 -10.98 8.12
N GLU A 117 20.76 -10.12 8.73
CA GLU A 117 22.11 -10.49 9.22
C GLU A 117 22.03 -11.66 10.21
N ALA A 118 21.11 -11.58 11.17
CA ALA A 118 20.88 -12.64 12.14
C ALA A 118 20.40 -13.95 11.47
N LYS A 119 19.43 -13.86 10.56
CA LYS A 119 18.88 -15.03 9.84
C LYS A 119 19.92 -15.70 8.95
N PHE A 120 20.74 -14.91 8.27
CA PHE A 120 21.72 -15.42 7.31
C PHE A 120 23.08 -15.72 7.92
N ASN A 121 23.33 -15.25 9.15
CA ASN A 121 24.63 -15.31 9.80
C ASN A 121 25.76 -14.74 8.91
N VAL A 122 25.47 -13.60 8.27
CA VAL A 122 26.39 -12.86 7.40
C VAL A 122 26.29 -11.39 7.78
N TRP A 123 27.41 -10.83 8.24
CA TRP A 123 27.48 -9.43 8.63
C TRP A 123 27.57 -8.50 7.42
N ARG A 124 27.10 -7.28 7.58
CA ARG A 124 27.05 -6.28 6.51
C ARG A 124 28.41 -6.05 5.83
N GLU A 125 29.49 -6.11 6.60
CA GLU A 125 30.86 -5.95 6.10
C GLU A 125 31.28 -7.09 5.15
N GLU A 126 30.61 -8.24 5.22
CA GLU A 126 30.92 -9.43 4.40
C GLU A 126 30.06 -9.51 3.12
N TRP A 127 29.05 -8.64 2.94
CA TRP A 127 28.10 -8.73 1.83
C TRP A 127 28.78 -8.69 0.45
N GLU A 128 29.77 -7.83 0.28
CA GLU A 128 30.52 -7.72 -0.97
C GLU A 128 31.30 -9.02 -1.29
N THR A 129 31.89 -9.65 -0.28
CA THR A 129 32.69 -10.87 -0.44
C THR A 129 31.85 -12.12 -0.58
N ARG A 130 30.62 -12.12 -0.04
CA ARG A 130 29.66 -13.24 -0.06
C ARG A 130 28.41 -12.93 -0.88
N ARG A 131 28.55 -12.10 -1.89
CA ARG A 131 27.43 -11.57 -2.65
C ARG A 131 26.53 -12.63 -3.26
N GLU A 132 27.10 -13.63 -3.91
CA GLU A 132 26.33 -14.72 -4.54
C GLU A 132 25.51 -15.52 -3.52
N GLU A 133 26.10 -15.79 -2.35
CA GLU A 133 25.41 -16.46 -1.26
C GLU A 133 24.29 -15.60 -0.70
N TRP A 134 24.53 -14.30 -0.51
CA TRP A 134 23.52 -13.35 -0.06
C TRP A 134 22.34 -13.27 -1.03
N GLU A 135 22.61 -13.10 -2.32
CA GLU A 135 21.58 -13.01 -3.37
C GLU A 135 20.73 -14.29 -3.42
N ALA A 136 21.35 -15.47 -3.34
CA ALA A 136 20.63 -16.74 -3.31
C ALA A 136 19.73 -16.88 -2.08
N ARG A 137 20.19 -16.46 -0.90
CA ARG A 137 19.41 -16.47 0.33
C ARG A 137 18.28 -15.46 0.31
N MET A 138 18.49 -14.28 -0.26
CA MET A 138 17.44 -13.27 -0.46
C MET A 138 16.34 -13.78 -1.40
N GLU A 139 16.70 -14.41 -2.50
CA GLU A 139 15.71 -14.99 -3.43
C GLU A 139 14.91 -16.13 -2.75
N GLN A 140 15.54 -16.92 -1.92
CA GLN A 140 14.84 -17.95 -1.15
C GLN A 140 13.90 -17.32 -0.12
N LEU A 141 14.34 -16.30 0.61
CA LEU A 141 13.53 -15.57 1.59
C LEU A 141 12.30 -14.91 0.93
N LYS A 142 12.48 -14.28 -0.24
CA LYS A 142 11.36 -13.68 -0.98
C LYS A 142 10.28 -14.72 -1.31
N LYS A 143 10.67 -15.92 -1.73
CA LYS A 143 9.73 -17.04 -1.98
C LYS A 143 9.03 -17.48 -0.70
N GLU A 144 9.75 -17.64 0.40
CA GLU A 144 9.19 -17.98 1.71
C GLU A 144 8.15 -16.94 2.16
N ILE A 145 8.41 -15.65 1.94
CA ILE A 145 7.48 -14.56 2.27
C ILE A 145 6.23 -14.62 1.38
N VAL A 146 6.36 -14.88 0.07
CA VAL A 146 5.21 -15.09 -0.81
C VAL A 146 4.33 -16.21 -0.30
N GLU A 147 4.92 -17.36 0.05
CA GLU A 147 4.19 -18.50 0.61
C GLU A 147 3.52 -18.16 1.95
N TYR A 148 4.25 -17.51 2.85
CA TYR A 148 3.76 -17.07 4.15
C TYR A 148 2.54 -16.13 4.05
N VAL A 149 2.59 -15.15 3.15
CA VAL A 149 1.50 -14.21 2.92
C VAL A 149 0.32 -14.92 2.29
N ASN A 150 0.57 -15.69 1.22
CA ASN A 150 -0.46 -16.37 0.43
C ASN A 150 -1.19 -17.47 1.20
N ALA A 151 -0.60 -17.97 2.29
CA ALA A 151 -1.28 -18.87 3.22
C ALA A 151 -2.27 -18.17 4.17
N LYS A 152 -2.14 -16.84 4.35
CA LYS A 152 -2.91 -16.05 5.32
C LYS A 152 -3.95 -15.13 4.69
N VAL A 153 -3.78 -14.79 3.43
CA VAL A 153 -4.72 -13.93 2.68
C VAL A 153 -5.72 -14.76 1.90
N ASN A 154 -6.84 -14.12 1.50
CA ASN A 154 -7.79 -14.78 0.61
C ASN A 154 -7.21 -15.01 -0.80
N ARG A 155 -7.87 -15.84 -1.60
CA ARG A 155 -7.37 -16.24 -2.93
C ARG A 155 -7.15 -15.09 -3.92
N PHE A 156 -7.90 -14.01 -3.78
CA PHE A 156 -7.82 -12.84 -4.66
C PHE A 156 -6.73 -11.85 -4.24
N SER A 157 -6.34 -11.91 -2.97
CA SER A 157 -5.31 -11.05 -2.37
C SER A 157 -3.91 -11.68 -2.39
N ARG A 158 -3.73 -12.77 -3.15
CA ARG A 158 -2.44 -13.44 -3.26
C ARG A 158 -1.45 -12.61 -4.05
N ILE A 159 -0.26 -12.41 -3.49
CA ILE A 159 0.85 -11.75 -4.18
C ILE A 159 1.60 -12.73 -5.07
N SER A 160 2.10 -12.25 -6.21
CA SER A 160 2.88 -13.04 -7.16
C SER A 160 4.37 -13.06 -6.82
N GLU A 161 4.88 -11.95 -6.32
CA GLU A 161 6.30 -11.79 -6.01
C GLU A 161 6.53 -10.73 -4.94
N VAL A 162 7.74 -10.78 -4.36
CA VAL A 162 8.30 -9.77 -3.47
C VAL A 162 9.48 -9.12 -4.17
N VAL A 163 9.43 -7.80 -4.30
CA VAL A 163 10.51 -6.97 -4.85
C VAL A 163 11.15 -6.21 -3.70
N GLU A 164 12.47 -6.28 -3.60
CA GLU A 164 13.23 -5.56 -2.59
C GLU A 164 13.32 -4.08 -2.90
N GLU A 165 12.91 -3.23 -1.97
CA GLU A 165 13.21 -1.80 -1.95
C GLU A 165 14.43 -1.56 -1.08
N LYS A 166 15.52 -1.14 -1.70
CA LYS A 166 16.81 -0.92 -1.02
C LYS A 166 16.79 0.29 -0.10
N GLU A 167 16.02 1.29 -0.45
CA GLU A 167 15.85 2.51 0.31
C GLU A 167 14.58 2.46 1.15
N GLU A 168 14.58 3.16 2.27
CA GLU A 168 13.35 3.32 3.06
C GLU A 168 12.29 4.05 2.26
N PHE A 169 11.03 3.62 2.43
CA PHE A 169 9.91 4.29 1.78
C PHE A 169 9.77 5.75 2.24
N VAL A 170 9.53 6.64 1.30
CA VAL A 170 9.24 8.05 1.60
C VAL A 170 7.94 8.15 2.38
N LYS A 171 8.02 8.70 3.59
CA LYS A 171 6.89 8.83 4.51
C LYS A 171 6.43 10.28 4.65
N THR A 172 5.18 10.45 5.05
CA THR A 172 4.64 11.73 5.51
C THR A 172 5.14 12.05 6.93
N PRO A 173 4.99 13.29 7.43
CA PRO A 173 5.30 13.59 8.83
C PRO A 173 4.54 12.70 9.84
N THR A 174 3.40 12.14 9.45
CA THR A 174 2.62 11.19 10.27
C THR A 174 3.00 9.72 10.03
N GLN A 175 4.20 9.46 9.48
CA GLN A 175 4.78 8.13 9.26
C GLN A 175 4.00 7.23 8.28
N LYS A 176 3.15 7.81 7.42
CA LYS A 176 2.45 7.06 6.37
C LYS A 176 3.24 7.09 5.08
N ILE A 177 3.41 5.93 4.45
CA ILE A 177 4.11 5.81 3.17
C ILE A 177 3.37 6.56 2.07
N ARG A 178 4.10 7.31 1.24
CA ARG A 178 3.56 8.04 0.09
C ARG A 178 3.39 7.09 -1.11
N ARG A 179 2.35 6.27 -1.10
CA ARG A 179 2.07 5.21 -2.09
C ARG A 179 2.15 5.68 -3.54
N PHE A 180 1.70 6.90 -3.83
CA PHE A 180 1.68 7.43 -5.20
C PHE A 180 3.07 7.49 -5.87
N LEU A 181 4.16 7.49 -5.09
CA LEU A 181 5.53 7.43 -5.60
C LEU A 181 5.90 6.05 -6.14
N TYR A 182 5.20 5.01 -5.70
CA TYR A 182 5.50 3.60 -5.97
C TYR A 182 4.47 2.93 -6.89
N ASN A 183 3.32 3.56 -7.13
CA ASN A 183 2.29 3.08 -8.05
C ASN A 183 2.62 3.36 -9.53
N ARG A 184 3.90 3.63 -9.88
CA ARG A 184 4.28 3.87 -11.27
C ARG A 184 4.13 2.58 -12.07
N LYS A 185 3.21 2.60 -13.05
CA LYS A 185 3.41 1.87 -14.31
C LYS A 185 4.83 2.22 -14.77
N LYS A 186 5.64 1.24 -15.14
CA LYS A 186 6.86 1.50 -15.92
C LYS A 186 6.44 2.27 -17.17
N GLU A 187 6.48 3.59 -17.12
CA GLU A 187 6.69 4.38 -18.32
C GLU A 187 8.11 4.07 -18.76
N GLU A 188 8.18 3.49 -19.94
CA GLU A 188 9.34 3.06 -20.67
C GLU A 188 10.51 4.03 -20.50
N ASP A 189 11.70 3.45 -20.22
CA ASP A 189 13.00 4.01 -20.59
C ASP A 189 12.98 4.36 -22.09
N SER A 190 12.51 5.54 -22.43
CA SER A 190 12.78 6.15 -23.70
C SER A 190 14.07 6.93 -23.56
N PRO A 191 15.14 6.53 -24.26
CA PRO A 191 16.37 7.29 -24.24
C PRO A 191 16.10 8.69 -24.79
N ALA A 192 16.49 9.70 -24.03
CA ALA A 192 16.48 11.09 -24.45
C ALA A 192 17.23 11.24 -25.78
N SER A 193 16.48 11.35 -26.87
CA SER A 193 17.00 11.70 -28.16
C SER A 193 16.89 13.21 -28.39
N GLY A 194 18.01 13.83 -28.54
CA GLY A 194 18.16 15.02 -29.37
C GLY A 194 18.14 16.35 -28.64
N MET A 195 19.30 16.72 -28.09
CA MET A 195 19.70 18.12 -28.02
C MET A 195 19.70 18.70 -29.43
N GLY A 196 18.71 19.47 -29.79
CA GLY A 196 18.75 20.40 -30.90
C GLY A 196 19.52 21.65 -30.48
N THR A 197 20.71 21.79 -30.95
CA THR A 197 21.49 23.04 -30.89
C THR A 197 20.76 24.16 -31.64
N PRO A 198 20.56 25.34 -31.06
CA PRO A 198 20.12 26.50 -31.83
C PRO A 198 21.27 27.04 -32.67
N GLN A 199 21.08 27.10 -33.99
CA GLN A 199 21.98 27.83 -34.88
C GLN A 199 21.79 29.34 -34.74
N PRO A 200 22.83 30.16 -34.79
CA PRO A 200 22.72 31.60 -34.79
C PRO A 200 22.28 32.11 -36.17
N GLY A 201 21.16 32.84 -36.18
CA GLY A 201 20.66 33.52 -37.37
C GLY A 201 21.53 34.68 -37.82
N LYS A 202 21.55 34.85 -39.12
CA LYS A 202 21.91 36.08 -39.80
C LYS A 202 20.72 37.05 -39.82
#